data_0bfe2d1d90d88c3fa52923a860aa2dd0
#
_entry.id   0bfe2d1d90d88c3fa52923a860aa2dd0
#
_cell.length_a   1.000
_cell.length_b   1.000
_cell.length_c   1.000
_cell.angle_alpha   90.00
_cell.angle_beta   90.00
_cell.angle_gamma   90.00
#
_symmetry.space_group_name_H-M   'P 1'
#
loop_
_entity.id
_entity.type
_entity.pdbx_description
1 polymer ?
#
loop_
_entity_poly.entity_id
_entity_poly.type
_entity_poly.pdbx_seq_one_letter_code
_entity_poly.pdbx_strand_id
1 'polypeptide(L)'
;MKLSILMPVYNEEERIADALKQALAVDYPCEIELVVVDDGSRDGTAEILGRADDARLRVITHQRNAGKGAAIKTAVDNAEGEYMVILDADLEYDPQDIPKLLDPVLDGRATVVYGNRTFGSHSAYSFWYVMGNKGVTMAANILFNSYIGDLETCFKLMPVALYRSLDIRSRGFGMEAEVTGKLLRRRIRPYEVPISYRARGREEGKKITWKDGVEALWILGRERTRRRPD
;
A
#
# COMPACT_ATOMS: atom_id res chain seq x y z
N MET A 1 -12.84 -10.02 -13.78
CA MET A 1 -11.67 -9.48 -13.02
C MET A 1 -11.80 -9.88 -11.56
N LYS A 2 -10.74 -10.36 -10.94
CA LYS A 2 -10.63 -10.62 -9.48
C LYS A 2 -9.60 -9.66 -8.89
N LEU A 3 -9.92 -9.04 -7.74
CA LEU A 3 -9.04 -8.14 -7.01
C LEU A 3 -8.45 -8.84 -5.80
N SER A 4 -7.12 -8.81 -5.63
CA SER A 4 -6.44 -9.22 -4.41
C SER A 4 -6.21 -8.00 -3.52
N ILE A 5 -6.87 -7.94 -2.36
CA ILE A 5 -6.60 -6.95 -1.33
C ILE A 5 -5.49 -7.51 -0.44
N LEU A 6 -4.35 -6.83 -0.41
CA LEU A 6 -3.15 -7.29 0.30
C LEU A 6 -3.01 -6.54 1.62
N MET A 7 -3.10 -7.25 2.73
CA MET A 7 -3.11 -6.66 4.08
C MET A 7 -1.88 -7.15 4.87
N PRO A 8 -0.79 -6.38 4.92
CA PRO A 8 0.32 -6.64 5.82
C PRO A 8 -0.07 -6.29 7.26
N VAL A 9 0.23 -7.16 8.22
CA VAL A 9 -0.14 -6.99 9.62
C VAL A 9 1.05 -7.27 10.52
N TYR A 10 1.28 -6.43 11.54
CA TYR A 10 2.25 -6.66 12.59
C TYR A 10 1.87 -5.94 13.87
N ASN A 11 1.53 -6.70 14.93
CA ASN A 11 1.09 -6.20 16.22
C ASN A 11 -0.07 -5.20 16.11
N GLU A 12 -1.21 -5.68 15.65
CA GLU A 12 -2.45 -4.90 15.46
C GLU A 12 -3.65 -5.61 16.15
N GLU A 13 -3.44 -6.26 17.32
CA GLU A 13 -4.49 -6.99 18.03
C GLU A 13 -5.75 -6.17 18.33
N GLU A 14 -5.58 -4.86 18.59
CA GLU A 14 -6.69 -3.96 18.87
C GLU A 14 -7.54 -3.60 17.63
N ARG A 15 -6.99 -3.77 16.42
CA ARG A 15 -7.58 -3.22 15.17
C ARG A 15 -7.88 -4.27 14.12
N ILE A 16 -7.16 -5.39 14.13
CA ILE A 16 -7.22 -6.37 13.04
C ILE A 16 -8.63 -6.92 12.81
N ALA A 17 -9.40 -7.16 13.88
CA ALA A 17 -10.77 -7.65 13.75
C ALA A 17 -11.66 -6.64 13.00
N ASP A 18 -11.56 -5.35 13.35
CA ASP A 18 -12.31 -4.28 12.68
C ASP A 18 -11.81 -4.06 11.25
N ALA A 19 -10.49 -4.14 11.00
CA ALA A 19 -9.91 -4.01 9.67
C ALA A 19 -10.43 -5.11 8.71
N LEU A 20 -10.46 -6.37 9.17
CA LEU A 20 -11.04 -7.49 8.40
C LEU A 20 -12.52 -7.25 8.12
N LYS A 21 -13.29 -6.91 9.16
CA LYS A 21 -14.73 -6.65 9.04
C LYS A 21 -15.02 -5.52 8.05
N GLN A 22 -14.30 -4.40 8.14
CA GLN A 22 -14.49 -3.27 7.24
C GLN A 22 -14.12 -3.63 5.80
N ALA A 23 -12.99 -4.30 5.58
CA ALA A 23 -12.55 -4.71 4.24
C ALA A 23 -13.53 -5.69 3.59
N LEU A 24 -14.08 -6.64 4.34
CA LEU A 24 -14.99 -7.66 3.83
C LEU A 24 -16.44 -7.16 3.68
N ALA A 25 -16.81 -6.04 4.32
CA ALA A 25 -18.15 -5.45 4.24
C ALA A 25 -18.36 -4.50 3.05
N VAL A 26 -17.31 -4.16 2.30
CA VAL A 26 -17.42 -3.27 1.13
C VAL A 26 -18.13 -4.00 -0.01
N ASP A 27 -19.01 -3.29 -0.71
CA ASP A 27 -19.62 -3.74 -1.96
C ASP A 27 -18.65 -3.46 -3.12
N TYR A 28 -17.89 -4.47 -3.51
CA TYR A 28 -16.90 -4.36 -4.58
C TYR A 28 -17.54 -4.63 -5.95
N PRO A 29 -17.18 -3.88 -7.01
CA PRO A 29 -17.72 -4.10 -8.36
C PRO A 29 -17.16 -5.36 -9.05
N CYS A 30 -16.39 -6.19 -8.33
CA CYS A 30 -15.78 -7.42 -8.86
C CYS A 30 -15.54 -8.44 -7.72
N GLU A 31 -15.20 -9.67 -8.11
CA GLU A 31 -14.76 -10.69 -7.16
C GLU A 31 -13.50 -10.23 -6.42
N ILE A 32 -13.43 -10.53 -5.12
CA ILE A 32 -12.26 -10.20 -4.29
C ILE A 32 -11.70 -11.44 -3.59
N GLU A 33 -10.44 -11.34 -3.22
CA GLU A 33 -9.82 -12.08 -2.12
C GLU A 33 -9.08 -11.11 -1.19
N LEU A 34 -9.02 -11.42 0.08
CA LEU A 34 -8.27 -10.70 1.09
C LEU A 34 -7.09 -11.57 1.55
N VAL A 35 -5.88 -11.20 1.12
CA VAL A 35 -4.65 -11.91 1.48
C VAL A 35 -3.97 -11.16 2.62
N VAL A 36 -4.09 -11.71 3.82
CA VAL A 36 -3.50 -11.16 5.05
C VAL A 36 -2.17 -11.85 5.34
N VAL A 37 -1.13 -11.06 5.57
CA VAL A 37 0.17 -11.60 5.99
C VAL A 37 0.51 -11.06 7.38
N ASP A 38 0.41 -11.92 8.38
CA ASP A 38 0.92 -11.65 9.71
C ASP A 38 2.44 -11.75 9.71
N ASP A 39 3.11 -10.63 9.84
CA ASP A 39 4.57 -10.51 9.78
C ASP A 39 5.23 -10.88 11.12
N GLY A 40 4.80 -12.00 11.71
CA GLY A 40 5.35 -12.54 12.95
C GLY A 40 5.00 -11.69 14.18
N SER A 41 3.73 -11.35 14.33
CA SER A 41 3.20 -10.62 15.50
C SER A 41 3.51 -11.33 16.81
N ARG A 42 3.60 -10.56 17.89
CA ARG A 42 3.93 -11.04 19.24
C ARG A 42 2.84 -10.75 20.27
N ASP A 43 1.73 -10.16 19.83
CA ASP A 43 0.51 -9.88 20.56
C ASP A 43 -0.60 -10.86 20.17
N GLY A 44 -1.85 -10.58 20.50
CA GLY A 44 -3.02 -11.39 20.16
C GLY A 44 -3.43 -11.41 18.68
N THR A 45 -2.70 -10.72 17.78
CA THR A 45 -3.04 -10.61 16.36
C THR A 45 -3.22 -11.96 15.67
N ALA A 46 -2.24 -12.88 15.84
CA ALA A 46 -2.27 -14.20 15.21
C ALA A 46 -3.47 -15.05 15.69
N GLU A 47 -3.83 -14.93 16.96
CA GLU A 47 -4.98 -15.64 17.53
C GLU A 47 -6.30 -15.13 16.95
N ILE A 48 -6.44 -13.81 16.77
CA ILE A 48 -7.62 -13.20 16.15
C ILE A 48 -7.74 -13.63 14.70
N LEU A 49 -6.64 -13.58 13.94
CA LEU A 49 -6.59 -14.03 12.54
C LEU A 49 -6.96 -15.51 12.39
N GLY A 50 -6.51 -16.36 13.31
CA GLY A 50 -6.82 -17.80 13.31
C GLY A 50 -8.29 -18.14 13.58
N ARG A 51 -9.06 -17.19 14.13
CA ARG A 51 -10.51 -17.33 14.39
C ARG A 51 -11.37 -16.73 13.26
N ALA A 52 -10.78 -15.99 12.35
CA ALA A 52 -11.51 -15.38 11.25
C ALA A 52 -11.91 -16.44 10.22
N ASP A 53 -13.21 -16.50 9.92
CA ASP A 53 -13.80 -17.48 9.00
C ASP A 53 -14.58 -16.72 7.90
N ASP A 54 -13.95 -16.54 6.73
CA ASP A 54 -14.57 -16.00 5.51
C ASP A 54 -13.91 -16.67 4.31
N ALA A 55 -14.71 -17.15 3.37
CA ALA A 55 -14.22 -17.88 2.20
C ALA A 55 -13.30 -17.03 1.28
N ARG A 56 -13.37 -15.70 1.38
CA ARG A 56 -12.52 -14.76 0.64
C ARG A 56 -11.21 -14.47 1.35
N LEU A 57 -11.05 -14.89 2.62
CA LEU A 57 -9.89 -14.61 3.45
C LEU A 57 -8.84 -15.69 3.31
N ARG A 58 -7.59 -15.29 3.09
CA ARG A 58 -6.40 -16.14 3.17
C ARG A 58 -5.40 -15.53 4.13
N VAL A 59 -5.05 -16.25 5.19
CA VAL A 59 -4.06 -15.82 6.19
C VAL A 59 -2.76 -16.58 6.00
N ILE A 60 -1.63 -15.85 6.01
CA ILE A 60 -0.27 -16.38 5.93
C ILE A 60 0.51 -15.79 7.10
N THR A 61 1.27 -16.61 7.83
CA THR A 61 2.04 -16.16 9.00
C THR A 61 3.54 -16.36 8.77
N HIS A 62 4.32 -15.29 8.95
CA HIS A 62 5.78 -15.35 8.99
C HIS A 62 6.26 -15.81 10.37
N GLN A 63 7.34 -16.58 10.42
CA GLN A 63 7.95 -17.02 11.68
C GLN A 63 8.53 -15.87 12.51
N ARG A 64 8.89 -14.75 11.87
CA ARG A 64 9.47 -13.55 12.48
C ARG A 64 9.19 -12.33 11.62
N ASN A 65 9.21 -11.17 12.24
CA ASN A 65 9.08 -9.90 11.52
C ASN A 65 10.17 -9.76 10.44
N ALA A 66 9.74 -9.55 9.21
CA ALA A 66 10.60 -9.37 8.04
C ALA A 66 10.42 -7.98 7.39
N GLY A 67 9.43 -7.22 7.85
CA GLY A 67 9.07 -5.86 7.43
C GLY A 67 7.92 -5.80 6.43
N LYS A 68 7.25 -4.64 6.37
CA LYS A 68 6.04 -4.40 5.54
C LYS A 68 6.23 -4.84 4.08
N GLY A 69 7.34 -4.43 3.46
CA GLY A 69 7.62 -4.79 2.06
C GLY A 69 7.80 -6.30 1.85
N ALA A 70 8.36 -7.03 2.84
CA ALA A 70 8.46 -8.48 2.79
C ALA A 70 7.09 -9.15 2.93
N ALA A 71 6.23 -8.65 3.83
CA ALA A 71 4.86 -9.12 3.99
C ALA A 71 4.04 -8.91 2.72
N ILE A 72 4.14 -7.73 2.10
CA ILE A 72 3.47 -7.44 0.83
C ILE A 72 3.99 -8.36 -0.28
N LYS A 73 5.31 -8.60 -0.36
CA LYS A 73 5.85 -9.55 -1.33
C LYS A 73 5.25 -10.94 -1.16
N THR A 74 5.18 -11.44 0.08
CA THR A 74 4.55 -12.73 0.37
C THR A 74 3.06 -12.72 -0.04
N ALA A 75 2.33 -11.64 0.23
CA ALA A 75 0.95 -11.50 -0.19
C ALA A 75 0.80 -11.55 -1.72
N VAL A 76 1.64 -10.81 -2.46
CA VAL A 76 1.66 -10.81 -3.93
C VAL A 76 1.99 -12.18 -4.51
N ASP A 77 2.94 -12.90 -3.92
CA ASP A 77 3.33 -14.24 -4.38
C ASP A 77 2.18 -15.25 -4.24
N ASN A 78 1.24 -15.01 -3.29
CA ASN A 78 0.06 -15.81 -3.04
C ASN A 78 -1.25 -15.22 -3.61
N ALA A 79 -1.20 -14.06 -4.26
CA ALA A 79 -2.35 -13.41 -4.87
C ALA A 79 -2.77 -14.13 -6.15
N GLU A 80 -4.08 -14.37 -6.30
CA GLU A 80 -4.72 -15.02 -7.46
C GLU A 80 -5.46 -14.02 -8.36
N GLY A 81 -5.67 -12.78 -7.88
CA GLY A 81 -6.35 -11.74 -8.65
C GLY A 81 -5.55 -11.23 -9.83
N GLU A 82 -6.24 -10.67 -10.80
CA GLU A 82 -5.63 -9.95 -11.93
C GLU A 82 -5.02 -8.61 -11.46
N TYR A 83 -5.70 -7.97 -10.53
CA TYR A 83 -5.28 -6.70 -9.90
C TYR A 83 -5.03 -6.89 -8.41
N MET A 84 -4.18 -6.04 -7.86
CA MET A 84 -3.94 -5.95 -6.43
C MET A 84 -4.11 -4.52 -5.94
N VAL A 85 -4.50 -4.38 -4.67
CA VAL A 85 -4.41 -3.14 -3.90
C VAL A 85 -3.84 -3.44 -2.52
N ILE A 86 -3.03 -2.54 -1.99
CA ILE A 86 -2.50 -2.66 -0.62
C ILE A 86 -3.45 -1.93 0.33
N LEU A 87 -3.83 -2.58 1.43
CA LEU A 87 -4.65 -2.01 2.51
C LEU A 87 -3.96 -2.29 3.85
N ASP A 88 -3.48 -1.25 4.52
CA ASP A 88 -2.91 -1.39 5.86
C ASP A 88 -3.98 -1.71 6.90
N ALA A 89 -3.66 -2.57 7.87
CA ALA A 89 -4.59 -3.04 8.92
C ALA A 89 -4.82 -2.00 10.03
N ASP A 90 -4.30 -0.80 9.90
CA ASP A 90 -4.19 0.22 10.93
C ASP A 90 -5.39 1.18 11.02
N LEU A 91 -6.40 0.98 10.15
CA LEU A 91 -7.63 1.78 10.05
C LEU A 91 -7.39 3.26 9.68
N GLU A 92 -6.19 3.62 9.18
CA GLU A 92 -5.95 4.96 8.65
C GLU A 92 -6.63 5.19 7.29
N TYR A 93 -6.80 4.12 6.50
CA TYR A 93 -7.44 4.13 5.19
C TYR A 93 -8.84 3.52 5.27
N ASP A 94 -9.79 4.13 4.57
CA ASP A 94 -11.14 3.60 4.47
C ASP A 94 -11.23 2.62 3.28
N PRO A 95 -11.51 1.32 3.48
CA PRO A 95 -11.67 0.37 2.39
C PRO A 95 -12.84 0.70 1.45
N GLN A 96 -13.80 1.55 1.86
CA GLN A 96 -14.87 2.06 1.00
C GLN A 96 -14.34 2.94 -0.16
N ASP A 97 -13.10 3.38 -0.10
CA ASP A 97 -12.46 4.12 -1.20
C ASP A 97 -11.88 3.19 -2.28
N ILE A 98 -11.71 1.88 -2.02
CA ILE A 98 -11.15 0.93 -3.01
C ILE A 98 -11.99 0.84 -4.29
N PRO A 99 -13.35 0.79 -4.25
CA PRO A 99 -14.15 0.87 -5.47
C PRO A 99 -13.84 2.08 -6.34
N LYS A 100 -13.59 3.26 -5.75
CA LYS A 100 -13.21 4.47 -6.50
C LYS A 100 -11.89 4.33 -7.27
N LEU A 101 -10.95 3.52 -6.74
CA LEU A 101 -9.71 3.23 -7.45
C LEU A 101 -9.94 2.26 -8.61
N LEU A 102 -10.96 1.39 -8.51
CA LEU A 102 -11.31 0.45 -9.57
C LEU A 102 -11.99 1.12 -10.76
N ASP A 103 -12.77 2.19 -10.55
CA ASP A 103 -13.49 2.89 -11.60
C ASP A 103 -12.63 3.25 -12.83
N PRO A 104 -11.45 3.90 -12.69
CA PRO A 104 -10.59 4.20 -13.84
C PRO A 104 -10.06 2.97 -14.56
N VAL A 105 -9.93 1.84 -13.85
CA VAL A 105 -9.47 0.56 -14.45
C VAL A 105 -10.61 -0.09 -15.22
N LEU A 106 -11.79 -0.16 -14.64
CA LEU A 106 -12.99 -0.76 -15.27
C LEU A 106 -13.40 0.01 -16.52
N ASP A 107 -13.24 1.34 -16.50
CA ASP A 107 -13.48 2.22 -17.66
C ASP A 107 -12.35 2.16 -18.71
N GLY A 108 -11.25 1.43 -18.46
CA GLY A 108 -10.11 1.37 -19.36
C GLY A 108 -9.27 2.66 -19.44
N ARG A 109 -9.48 3.61 -18.52
CA ARG A 109 -8.76 4.89 -18.47
C ARG A 109 -7.37 4.78 -17.85
N ALA A 110 -7.15 3.79 -16.99
CA ALA A 110 -5.89 3.60 -16.27
C ALA A 110 -5.58 2.13 -16.02
N THR A 111 -4.28 1.81 -15.95
CA THR A 111 -3.80 0.49 -15.52
C THR A 111 -3.24 0.53 -14.10
N VAL A 112 -2.73 1.68 -13.67
CA VAL A 112 -2.19 1.89 -12.32
C VAL A 112 -2.90 3.09 -11.70
N VAL A 113 -3.45 2.91 -10.50
CA VAL A 113 -4.20 3.96 -9.80
C VAL A 113 -3.67 4.10 -8.37
N TYR A 114 -3.42 5.33 -7.96
CA TYR A 114 -3.01 5.70 -6.60
C TYR A 114 -4.14 6.44 -5.88
N GLY A 115 -4.36 6.10 -4.62
CA GLY A 115 -5.18 6.92 -3.74
C GLY A 115 -4.39 8.15 -3.30
N ASN A 116 -4.94 9.35 -3.49
CA ASN A 116 -4.29 10.59 -3.09
C ASN A 116 -4.97 11.16 -1.84
N ARG A 117 -4.23 11.23 -0.72
CA ARG A 117 -4.71 11.73 0.57
C ARG A 117 -4.82 13.26 0.62
N THR A 118 -4.19 13.96 -0.32
CA THR A 118 -4.12 15.44 -0.30
C THR A 118 -5.45 16.10 -0.64
N PHE A 119 -6.26 15.46 -1.48
CA PHE A 119 -7.51 16.02 -2.01
C PHE A 119 -8.78 15.40 -1.44
N GLY A 120 -8.66 14.38 -0.59
CA GLY A 120 -9.79 13.73 0.07
C GLY A 120 -10.11 14.30 1.44
N SER A 121 -11.13 13.74 2.09
CA SER A 121 -11.46 14.04 3.48
C SER A 121 -10.36 13.49 4.40
N HIS A 122 -9.83 14.32 5.29
CA HIS A 122 -8.78 13.92 6.21
C HIS A 122 -8.91 14.60 7.57
N SER A 123 -8.46 13.93 8.63
CA SER A 123 -8.23 14.55 9.92
C SER A 123 -6.96 15.42 9.90
N ALA A 124 -6.93 16.47 10.72
CA ALA A 124 -5.69 17.24 10.88
C ALA A 124 -4.56 16.34 11.42
N TYR A 125 -3.39 16.40 10.81
CA TYR A 125 -2.22 15.64 11.21
C TYR A 125 -0.95 16.48 11.20
N SER A 126 0.16 15.91 11.70
CA SER A 126 1.40 16.65 11.92
C SER A 126 1.91 17.34 10.65
N PHE A 127 2.12 18.65 10.73
CA PHE A 127 2.70 19.45 9.66
C PHE A 127 4.03 18.88 9.14
N TRP A 128 4.89 18.41 10.02
CA TRP A 128 6.21 17.88 9.62
C TRP A 128 6.12 16.55 8.84
N TYR A 129 5.15 15.69 9.17
CA TYR A 129 4.90 14.48 8.39
C TYR A 129 4.38 14.82 6.98
N VAL A 130 3.48 15.80 6.88
CA VAL A 130 2.98 16.28 5.58
C VAL A 130 4.13 16.84 4.76
N MET A 131 4.97 17.69 5.36
CA MET A 131 6.13 18.29 4.66
C MET A 131 7.15 17.24 4.24
N GLY A 132 7.39 16.21 5.07
CA GLY A 132 8.23 15.07 4.71
C GLY A 132 7.71 14.33 3.48
N ASN A 133 6.43 13.95 3.48
CA ASN A 133 5.81 13.30 2.31
C ASN A 133 5.85 14.18 1.07
N LYS A 134 5.51 15.48 1.19
CA LYS A 134 5.59 16.42 0.06
C LYS A 134 7.03 16.55 -0.47
N GLY A 135 8.03 16.53 0.40
CA GLY A 135 9.44 16.60 0.02
C GLY A 135 9.86 15.36 -0.80
N VAL A 136 9.53 14.16 -0.34
CA VAL A 136 9.81 12.90 -1.06
C VAL A 136 9.05 12.85 -2.39
N THR A 137 7.76 13.22 -2.38
CA THR A 137 6.93 13.26 -3.59
C THR A 137 7.49 14.27 -4.62
N MET A 138 7.91 15.46 -4.18
CA MET A 138 8.52 16.47 -5.05
C MET A 138 9.85 15.97 -5.64
N ALA A 139 10.68 15.30 -4.84
CA ALA A 139 11.92 14.71 -5.35
C ALA A 139 11.65 13.69 -6.46
N ALA A 140 10.65 12.82 -6.29
CA ALA A 140 10.25 11.89 -7.34
C ALA A 140 9.77 12.61 -8.60
N ASN A 141 8.95 13.66 -8.46
CA ASN A 141 8.44 14.45 -9.56
C ASN A 141 9.57 15.08 -10.38
N ILE A 142 10.58 15.66 -9.72
CA ILE A 142 11.75 16.25 -10.36
C ILE A 142 12.61 15.17 -11.04
N LEU A 143 12.95 14.09 -10.31
CA LEU A 143 13.85 13.05 -10.81
C LEU A 143 13.29 12.32 -12.04
N PHE A 144 11.98 12.10 -12.09
CA PHE A 144 11.35 11.31 -13.16
C PHE A 144 10.53 12.15 -14.15
N ASN A 145 10.52 13.47 -14.01
CA ASN A 145 9.72 14.38 -14.84
C ASN A 145 8.26 13.93 -14.93
N SER A 146 7.64 13.78 -13.75
CA SER A 146 6.25 13.38 -13.62
C SER A 146 5.54 14.30 -12.63
N TYR A 147 4.23 14.17 -12.51
CA TYR A 147 3.45 14.88 -11.51
C TYR A 147 2.53 13.89 -10.83
N ILE A 148 2.87 13.57 -9.58
CA ILE A 148 2.05 12.79 -8.64
C ILE A 148 1.89 13.62 -7.37
N GLY A 149 0.75 13.50 -6.70
CA GLY A 149 0.44 14.26 -5.50
C GLY A 149 0.81 13.55 -4.20
N ASP A 150 0.85 12.21 -4.18
CA ASP A 150 1.09 11.42 -2.97
C ASP A 150 1.85 10.11 -3.28
N LEU A 151 3.18 10.14 -3.09
CA LEU A 151 4.03 8.97 -3.32
C LEU A 151 3.87 7.92 -2.22
N GLU A 152 3.72 8.35 -0.98
CA GLU A 152 3.73 7.50 0.22
C GLU A 152 2.36 6.87 0.53
N THR A 153 1.37 7.04 -0.36
CA THR A 153 0.07 6.38 -0.19
C THR A 153 0.22 4.86 -0.18
N CYS A 154 -0.50 4.18 0.71
CA CYS A 154 -0.60 2.72 0.70
C CYS A 154 -1.54 2.23 -0.43
N PHE A 155 -2.60 2.96 -0.74
CA PHE A 155 -3.52 2.59 -1.81
C PHE A 155 -2.88 2.70 -3.19
N LYS A 156 -2.22 1.62 -3.60
CA LYS A 156 -1.63 1.44 -4.93
C LYS A 156 -2.31 0.27 -5.62
N LEU A 157 -3.23 0.56 -6.53
CA LEU A 157 -3.93 -0.42 -7.36
C LEU A 157 -3.16 -0.63 -8.66
N MET A 158 -2.85 -1.88 -9.00
CA MET A 158 -2.17 -2.24 -10.26
C MET A 158 -2.31 -3.73 -10.57
N PRO A 159 -2.03 -4.17 -11.82
CA PRO A 159 -1.98 -5.60 -12.13
C PRO A 159 -0.94 -6.34 -11.27
N VAL A 160 -1.31 -7.50 -10.74
CA VAL A 160 -0.41 -8.38 -9.97
C VAL A 160 0.84 -8.72 -10.78
N ALA A 161 0.68 -9.03 -12.07
CA ALA A 161 1.79 -9.32 -12.97
C ALA A 161 2.77 -8.14 -13.12
N LEU A 162 2.25 -6.90 -13.17
CA LEU A 162 3.08 -5.70 -13.20
C LEU A 162 3.89 -5.58 -11.92
N TYR A 163 3.25 -5.69 -10.74
CA TYR A 163 3.97 -5.61 -9.46
C TYR A 163 5.08 -6.66 -9.37
N ARG A 164 4.79 -7.93 -9.72
CA ARG A 164 5.78 -9.01 -9.76
C ARG A 164 6.97 -8.65 -10.67
N SER A 165 6.71 -8.06 -11.82
CA SER A 165 7.75 -7.64 -12.77
C SER A 165 8.64 -6.48 -12.27
N LEU A 166 8.20 -5.73 -11.26
CA LEU A 166 8.99 -4.65 -10.68
C LEU A 166 10.18 -5.18 -9.85
N ASP A 167 10.17 -6.42 -9.39
CA ASP A 167 11.22 -7.03 -8.54
C ASP A 167 11.54 -6.14 -7.33
N ILE A 168 10.54 -5.86 -6.50
CA ILE A 168 10.69 -5.00 -5.31
C ILE A 168 11.59 -5.69 -4.29
N ARG A 169 12.59 -4.95 -3.79
CA ARG A 169 13.63 -5.46 -2.86
C ARG A 169 13.58 -4.85 -1.48
N SER A 170 12.96 -3.68 -1.36
CA SER A 170 12.79 -3.01 -0.07
C SER A 170 11.87 -3.83 0.83
N ARG A 171 12.36 -4.14 2.04
CA ARG A 171 11.62 -4.94 3.02
C ARG A 171 10.76 -4.11 3.95
N GLY A 172 11.12 -2.83 4.16
CA GLY A 172 10.46 -1.88 5.04
C GLY A 172 9.58 -0.87 4.30
N PHE A 173 9.46 0.33 4.87
CA PHE A 173 8.66 1.44 4.34
C PHE A 173 9.24 2.08 3.05
N GLY A 174 10.49 1.81 2.69
CA GLY A 174 11.05 2.24 1.40
C GLY A 174 10.40 1.57 0.17
N MET A 175 9.52 0.60 0.39
CA MET A 175 8.82 -0.12 -0.68
C MET A 175 7.95 0.82 -1.52
N GLU A 176 7.23 1.76 -0.92
CA GLU A 176 6.38 2.74 -1.62
C GLU A 176 7.21 3.58 -2.62
N ALA A 177 8.38 4.04 -2.18
CA ALA A 177 9.31 4.79 -3.03
C ALA A 177 9.92 3.92 -4.14
N GLU A 178 10.24 2.66 -3.84
CA GLU A 178 10.79 1.74 -4.84
C GLU A 178 9.77 1.38 -5.91
N VAL A 179 8.51 1.07 -5.54
CA VAL A 179 7.42 0.81 -6.48
C VAL A 179 7.23 2.00 -7.40
N THR A 180 7.06 3.20 -6.82
CA THR A 180 6.84 4.42 -7.60
C THR A 180 8.02 4.76 -8.49
N GLY A 181 9.26 4.69 -7.99
CA GLY A 181 10.47 4.95 -8.77
C GLY A 181 10.61 4.00 -9.96
N LYS A 182 10.30 2.71 -9.79
CA LYS A 182 10.36 1.70 -10.87
C LYS A 182 9.23 1.88 -11.90
N LEU A 183 8.02 2.24 -11.47
CA LEU A 183 6.92 2.58 -12.40
C LEU A 183 7.28 3.79 -13.25
N LEU A 184 7.69 4.89 -12.62
CA LEU A 184 8.04 6.14 -13.32
C LEU A 184 9.25 5.97 -14.26
N ARG A 185 10.23 5.15 -13.89
CA ARG A 185 11.35 4.79 -14.75
C ARG A 185 10.88 4.05 -16.02
N ARG A 186 9.85 3.21 -15.91
CA ARG A 186 9.19 2.53 -17.05
C ARG A 186 8.22 3.45 -17.81
N ARG A 187 8.12 4.75 -17.43
CA ARG A 187 7.14 5.72 -17.97
C ARG A 187 5.68 5.36 -17.69
N ILE A 188 5.43 4.50 -16.70
CA ILE A 188 4.09 4.21 -16.21
C ILE A 188 3.75 5.27 -15.18
N ARG A 189 2.79 6.13 -15.51
CA ARG A 189 2.32 7.23 -14.66
C ARG A 189 1.02 6.80 -14.00
N PRO A 190 0.95 6.73 -12.65
CA PRO A 190 -0.28 6.42 -11.96
C PRO A 190 -1.36 7.46 -12.22
N TYR A 191 -2.60 7.01 -12.34
CA TYR A 191 -3.78 7.86 -12.24
C TYR A 191 -4.07 8.09 -10.76
N GLU A 192 -4.47 9.28 -10.35
CA GLU A 192 -4.73 9.57 -8.94
C GLU A 192 -6.21 9.79 -8.67
N VAL A 193 -6.70 9.20 -7.58
CA VAL A 193 -8.08 9.32 -7.11
C VAL A 193 -8.08 9.86 -5.68
N PRO A 194 -8.86 10.89 -5.34
CA PRO A 194 -9.00 11.36 -3.96
C PRO A 194 -9.53 10.27 -3.04
N ILE A 195 -8.90 10.08 -1.88
CA ILE A 195 -9.30 9.12 -0.86
C ILE A 195 -9.39 9.76 0.52
N SER A 196 -10.16 9.15 1.39
CA SER A 196 -10.26 9.53 2.80
C SER A 196 -9.03 9.05 3.58
N TYR A 197 -8.62 9.82 4.60
CA TYR A 197 -7.49 9.44 5.42
C TYR A 197 -7.66 9.92 6.87
N ARG A 198 -7.53 8.99 7.83
CA ARG A 198 -7.57 9.27 9.27
C ARG A 198 -6.16 9.05 9.83
N ALA A 199 -5.40 10.13 9.92
CA ALA A 199 -4.05 10.04 10.47
C ALA A 199 -4.07 9.66 11.96
N ARG A 200 -3.21 8.71 12.35
CA ARG A 200 -2.92 8.38 13.75
C ARG A 200 -1.84 9.28 14.33
N GLY A 201 -1.93 9.55 15.63
CA GLY A 201 -0.88 10.20 16.40
C GLY A 201 0.28 9.25 16.72
N ARG A 202 1.37 9.81 17.28
CA ARG A 202 2.49 8.98 17.79
C ARG A 202 2.06 8.07 18.93
N GLU A 203 1.13 8.54 19.78
CA GLU A 203 0.57 7.80 20.91
C GLU A 203 -0.22 6.56 20.47
N GLU A 204 -0.70 6.56 19.23
CA GLU A 204 -1.46 5.47 18.61
C GLU A 204 -0.58 4.49 17.80
N GLY A 205 0.76 4.54 17.99
CA GLY A 205 1.68 3.54 17.44
C GLY A 205 2.21 3.82 16.02
N LYS A 206 2.26 5.07 15.58
CA LYS A 206 2.84 5.42 14.27
C LYS A 206 4.32 5.01 14.18
N LYS A 207 4.63 4.10 13.26
CA LYS A 207 5.95 3.43 13.13
C LYS A 207 6.94 4.19 12.23
N ILE A 208 6.45 5.10 11.36
CA ILE A 208 7.29 5.83 10.37
C ILE A 208 8.13 6.92 11.05
N THR A 209 9.39 7.03 10.64
CA THR A 209 10.38 7.98 11.17
C THR A 209 11.00 8.83 10.05
N TRP A 210 11.73 9.91 10.40
CA TRP A 210 12.47 10.73 9.42
C TRP A 210 13.52 9.93 8.62
N LYS A 211 14.05 8.82 9.19
CA LYS A 211 15.00 7.92 8.53
C LYS A 211 14.37 7.25 7.31
N ASP A 212 13.10 6.91 7.38
CA ASP A 212 12.37 6.30 6.28
C ASP A 212 12.24 7.28 5.09
N GLY A 213 12.09 8.58 5.38
CA GLY A 213 12.12 9.62 4.35
C GLY A 213 13.48 9.75 3.65
N VAL A 214 14.58 9.66 4.40
CA VAL A 214 15.94 9.66 3.83
C VAL A 214 16.16 8.39 2.99
N GLU A 215 15.73 7.23 3.46
CA GLU A 215 15.78 5.98 2.72
C GLU A 215 15.00 6.09 1.40
N ALA A 216 13.79 6.66 1.44
CA ALA A 216 12.97 6.88 0.25
C ALA A 216 13.69 7.75 -0.79
N LEU A 217 14.31 8.86 -0.39
CA LEU A 217 15.08 9.72 -1.28
C LEU A 217 16.28 8.99 -1.90
N TRP A 218 17.00 8.19 -1.11
CA TRP A 218 18.11 7.38 -1.61
C TRP A 218 17.63 6.34 -2.63
N ILE A 219 16.51 5.66 -2.34
CA ILE A 219 15.89 4.69 -3.26
C ILE A 219 15.52 5.36 -4.58
N LEU A 220 14.85 6.52 -4.55
CA LEU A 220 14.48 7.26 -5.76
C LEU A 220 15.71 7.65 -6.60
N GLY A 221 16.77 8.15 -5.96
CA GLY A 221 18.04 8.47 -6.62
C GLY A 221 18.66 7.23 -7.28
N ARG A 222 18.71 6.10 -6.55
CA ARG A 222 19.19 4.82 -7.06
C ARG A 222 18.37 4.33 -8.26
N GLU A 223 17.04 4.38 -8.19
CA GLU A 223 16.17 3.93 -9.29
C GLU A 223 16.27 4.88 -10.51
N ARG A 224 16.56 6.16 -10.33
CA ARG A 224 16.80 7.10 -11.43
C ARG A 224 18.08 6.79 -12.21
N THR A 225 19.14 6.38 -11.51
CA THR A 225 20.47 6.11 -12.12
C THR A 225 20.58 4.71 -12.75
N ARG A 226 19.69 3.78 -12.42
CA ARG A 226 19.67 2.45 -13.04
C ARG A 226 19.28 2.50 -14.51
N ARG A 227 19.91 1.66 -15.34
CA ARG A 227 19.50 1.48 -16.74
C ARG A 227 18.02 1.07 -16.79
N ARG A 228 17.31 1.60 -17.79
CA ARG A 228 15.91 1.17 -18.02
C ARG A 228 15.92 -0.31 -18.34
N PRO A 229 14.98 -1.10 -17.80
CA PRO A 229 14.71 -2.41 -18.38
C PRO A 229 14.17 -2.18 -19.80
N ASP A 230 14.67 -2.96 -20.72
CA ASP A 230 14.21 -3.00 -22.13
C ASP A 230 12.75 -3.42 -22.20
#